data_d41069fc90f6fed8fd5dce1f10fefb1f
#
_entry.id   d41069fc90f6fed8fd5dce1f10fefb1f
#
_cell.length_a   1.000
_cell.length_b   1.000
_cell.length_c   1.000
_cell.angle_alpha   90.00
_cell.angle_beta   90.00
_cell.angle_gamma   90.00
#
_symmetry.space_group_name_H-M   'P 1'
#
loop_
_entity.id
_entity.type
_entity.pdbx_description
1 polymer ?
#
loop_
_entity_poly.entity_id
_entity_poly.type
_entity_poly.pdbx_seq_one_letter_code
_entity_poly.pdbx_strand_id
1 'polypeptide(L)'
;MEKYTLAHMNPNLAMVAQVFPEGTVHDSGSGKSYLDVRIFRSSLPMSENILYLVREEDAADFPGDTYASICQAPIPGAADHITVPGLTDAQVLDRAMVLFSRCREQEQRLDELVFQGATLQQLCEAGADLLDNPVYIHDDWFMVLAQSSQVDDVLTPEYTMTSQRGFLPRVIVDDLQFDSDYLETYTTHDVQLWHNPSKAADCLY
;
A
#
# COMPACT_ATOMS: atom_id res chain seq x y z
N MET A 1 0.22 15.43 -24.92
CA MET A 1 1.10 15.04 -23.79
C MET A 1 0.20 15.00 -22.57
N GLU A 2 -0.45 13.84 -22.32
CA GLU A 2 -1.26 13.64 -21.14
C GLU A 2 -0.37 13.76 -19.90
N LYS A 3 -0.79 14.59 -18.97
CA LYS A 3 -0.16 14.66 -17.65
C LYS A 3 -0.47 13.34 -16.93
N TYR A 4 0.49 12.44 -16.90
CA TYR A 4 0.47 11.36 -15.93
C TYR A 4 0.60 12.01 -14.55
N THR A 5 -0.51 12.15 -13.88
CA THR A 5 -0.51 12.46 -12.45
C THR A 5 -0.10 11.16 -11.78
N LEU A 6 1.16 11.05 -11.36
CA LEU A 6 1.60 9.97 -10.49
C LEU A 6 0.66 9.98 -9.28
N ALA A 7 -0.03 8.87 -9.04
CA ALA A 7 -0.84 8.72 -7.84
C ALA A 7 0.13 8.84 -6.66
N HIS A 8 -0.12 9.79 -5.76
CA HIS A 8 0.72 9.97 -4.59
C HIS A 8 0.72 8.69 -3.73
N MET A 9 1.90 8.25 -3.28
CA MET A 9 2.07 7.10 -2.39
C MET A 9 1.62 7.44 -0.97
N ASN A 10 0.34 7.74 -0.82
CA ASN A 10 -0.24 8.07 0.48
C ASN A 10 -0.74 6.78 1.16
N PRO A 11 -0.39 6.54 2.43
CA PRO A 11 -0.85 5.36 3.13
C PRO A 11 -2.37 5.38 3.33
N ASN A 12 -3.02 4.24 3.11
CA ASN A 12 -4.41 4.01 3.49
C ASN A 12 -4.51 3.54 4.96
N LEU A 13 -5.74 3.37 5.45
CA LEU A 13 -5.96 2.97 6.85
C LEU A 13 -5.32 1.63 7.19
N ALA A 14 -5.36 0.66 6.28
CA ALA A 14 -4.77 -0.66 6.48
C ALA A 14 -3.24 -0.60 6.60
N MET A 15 -2.57 0.23 5.79
CA MET A 15 -1.12 0.47 5.90
C MET A 15 -0.77 1.14 7.23
N VAL A 16 -1.55 2.13 7.66
CA VAL A 16 -1.32 2.79 8.96
C VAL A 16 -1.51 1.80 10.10
N ALA A 17 -2.49 0.91 10.00
CA ALA A 17 -2.73 -0.11 11.02
C ALA A 17 -1.55 -1.06 11.23
N GLN A 18 -0.77 -1.34 10.20
CA GLN A 18 0.40 -2.24 10.30
C GLN A 18 1.49 -1.72 11.27
N VAL A 19 1.58 -0.40 11.48
CA VAL A 19 2.52 0.16 12.46
C VAL A 19 1.98 0.10 13.90
N PHE A 20 0.75 -0.41 14.08
CA PHE A 20 0.08 -0.59 15.36
C PHE A 20 -0.43 -2.04 15.52
N PRO A 21 0.47 -3.04 15.61
CA PRO A 21 0.07 -4.45 15.68
C PRO A 21 -0.79 -4.78 16.93
N GLU A 22 -0.70 -3.95 17.97
CA GLU A 22 -1.53 -4.02 19.18
C GLU A 22 -2.93 -3.40 19.00
N GLY A 23 -3.16 -2.70 17.88
CA GLY A 23 -4.40 -1.99 17.60
C GLY A 23 -5.49 -2.85 16.99
N THR A 24 -6.70 -2.31 16.97
CA THR A 24 -7.82 -2.84 16.19
C THR A 24 -8.25 -1.83 15.15
N VAL A 25 -8.57 -2.31 13.95
CA VAL A 25 -8.96 -1.49 12.80
C VAL A 25 -10.45 -1.66 12.54
N HIS A 26 -11.13 -0.57 12.34
CA HIS A 26 -12.43 -0.52 11.72
C HIS A 26 -12.34 0.29 10.44
N ASP A 27 -12.47 -0.38 9.31
CA ASP A 27 -12.36 0.20 7.97
C ASP A 27 -13.70 0.01 7.26
N SER A 28 -14.29 1.10 6.79
CA SER A 28 -15.54 1.09 6.04
C SER A 28 -15.39 0.53 4.62
N GLY A 29 -14.16 0.25 4.19
CA GLY A 29 -13.85 -0.15 2.81
C GLY A 29 -13.84 1.04 1.85
N SER A 30 -13.68 2.26 2.36
CA SER A 30 -13.68 3.48 1.55
C SER A 30 -12.50 3.59 0.59
N GLY A 31 -11.41 2.83 0.82
CA GLY A 31 -10.16 2.91 0.05
C GLY A 31 -9.44 4.26 0.15
N LYS A 32 -9.86 5.13 1.09
CA LYS A 32 -9.24 6.45 1.27
C LYS A 32 -7.76 6.35 1.65
N SER A 33 -6.96 7.25 1.08
CA SER A 33 -5.56 7.44 1.45
C SER A 33 -5.36 8.80 2.12
N TYR A 34 -4.34 8.90 2.98
CA TYR A 34 -4.13 10.06 3.84
C TYR A 34 -2.78 10.71 3.53
N LEU A 35 -2.76 12.05 3.47
CA LEU A 35 -1.56 12.85 3.21
C LEU A 35 -0.69 13.03 4.44
N ASP A 36 -1.30 12.99 5.64
CA ASP A 36 -0.65 13.35 6.88
C ASP A 36 -1.43 12.84 8.09
N VAL A 37 -0.81 12.86 9.26
CA VAL A 37 -1.44 12.62 10.55
C VAL A 37 -1.39 13.90 11.40
N ARG A 38 -2.50 14.25 12.07
CA ARG A 38 -2.59 15.45 12.91
C ARG A 38 -3.34 15.17 14.20
N ILE A 39 -3.00 15.90 15.24
CA ILE A 39 -3.82 15.91 16.47
C ILE A 39 -5.11 16.67 16.17
N PHE A 40 -6.25 16.05 16.45
CA PHE A 40 -7.54 16.69 16.33
C PHE A 40 -7.64 17.89 17.29
N ARG A 41 -8.23 18.97 16.80
CA ARG A 41 -8.61 20.17 17.56
C ARG A 41 -9.85 20.76 16.92
N SER A 42 -10.95 20.85 17.69
CA SER A 42 -12.24 21.36 17.20
C SER A 42 -12.19 22.81 16.66
N SER A 43 -11.18 23.59 17.07
CA SER A 43 -10.97 24.97 16.61
C SER A 43 -10.27 25.10 15.25
N LEU A 44 -9.77 23.99 14.67
CA LEU A 44 -9.03 24.02 13.41
C LEU A 44 -9.86 23.41 12.28
N PRO A 45 -9.69 23.92 11.03
CA PRO A 45 -10.35 23.33 9.88
C PRO A 45 -9.87 21.89 9.65
N MET A 46 -10.79 21.02 9.30
CA MET A 46 -10.52 19.60 9.01
C MET A 46 -10.46 19.33 7.52
N SER A 47 -9.80 18.23 7.15
CA SER A 47 -9.68 17.74 5.77
C SER A 47 -9.85 16.22 5.75
N GLU A 48 -10.57 15.69 4.76
CA GLU A 48 -10.82 14.26 4.60
C GLU A 48 -9.55 13.44 4.29
N ASN A 49 -8.51 14.11 3.78
CA ASN A 49 -7.24 13.47 3.45
C ASN A 49 -6.24 13.49 4.63
N ILE A 50 -6.69 13.82 5.82
CA ILE A 50 -5.88 13.83 7.04
C ILE A 50 -6.42 12.77 8.00
N LEU A 51 -5.50 11.98 8.55
CA LEU A 51 -5.80 11.06 9.62
C LEU A 51 -5.65 11.78 10.97
N TYR A 52 -6.66 11.72 11.82
CA TYR A 52 -6.65 12.50 13.07
C TYR A 52 -6.34 11.62 14.27
N LEU A 53 -5.33 12.00 15.05
CA LEU A 53 -5.15 11.50 16.41
C LEU A 53 -6.17 12.21 17.33
N VAL A 54 -7.14 11.45 17.84
CA VAL A 54 -8.23 11.97 18.68
C VAL A 54 -8.00 11.52 20.12
N ARG A 55 -7.91 12.51 21.02
CA ARG A 55 -7.79 12.27 22.43
C ARG A 55 -9.13 11.90 23.04
N GLU A 56 -9.11 11.19 24.16
CA GLU A 56 -10.35 10.79 24.87
C GLU A 56 -11.24 11.99 25.22
N GLU A 57 -10.62 13.09 25.65
CA GLU A 57 -11.30 14.35 25.99
C GLU A 57 -11.97 15.04 24.80
N ASP A 58 -11.46 14.81 23.58
CA ASP A 58 -11.93 15.43 22.33
C ASP A 58 -12.88 14.49 21.55
N ALA A 59 -13.05 13.26 22.00
CA ALA A 59 -13.77 12.21 21.24
C ALA A 59 -15.26 12.56 21.02
N ALA A 60 -15.90 13.28 21.96
CA ALA A 60 -17.30 13.68 21.83
C ALA A 60 -17.53 14.73 20.74
N ASP A 61 -16.53 15.55 20.44
CA ASP A 61 -16.58 16.63 19.46
C ASP A 61 -16.03 16.21 18.08
N PHE A 62 -15.50 14.98 17.97
CA PHE A 62 -14.92 14.51 16.71
C PHE A 62 -15.99 13.97 15.76
N PRO A 63 -16.10 14.49 14.51
CA PRO A 63 -17.06 14.04 13.51
C PRO A 63 -16.58 12.76 12.83
N GLY A 64 -16.60 11.63 13.54
CA GLY A 64 -16.03 10.36 13.13
C GLY A 64 -16.76 9.66 11.97
N ASP A 65 -17.97 10.11 11.63
CA ASP A 65 -18.72 9.65 10.45
C ASP A 65 -18.11 10.14 9.13
N THR A 66 -17.37 11.23 9.18
CA THR A 66 -16.78 11.89 8.00
C THR A 66 -15.26 11.72 7.91
N TYR A 67 -14.58 11.76 9.05
CA TYR A 67 -13.11 11.79 9.12
C TYR A 67 -12.55 10.55 9.81
N ALA A 68 -11.40 10.09 9.31
CA ALA A 68 -10.71 8.95 9.89
C ALA A 68 -9.88 9.34 11.12
N SER A 69 -9.76 8.40 12.06
CA SER A 69 -9.09 8.65 13.33
C SER A 69 -8.18 7.52 13.80
N ILE A 70 -7.22 7.91 14.66
CA ILE A 70 -6.51 7.01 15.56
C ILE A 70 -6.86 7.45 16.99
N CYS A 71 -7.26 6.53 17.85
CA CYS A 71 -7.72 6.82 19.19
C CYS A 71 -7.31 5.73 20.20
N GLN A 72 -7.33 6.02 21.50
CA GLN A 72 -7.04 5.03 22.54
C GLN A 72 -8.27 4.16 22.87
N ALA A 73 -9.46 4.69 22.70
CA ALA A 73 -10.72 4.00 22.88
C ALA A 73 -11.63 4.21 21.68
N PRO A 74 -12.51 3.25 21.34
CA PRO A 74 -13.41 3.38 20.19
C PRO A 74 -14.29 4.62 20.28
N ILE A 75 -14.39 5.38 19.17
CA ILE A 75 -15.29 6.52 19.05
C ILE A 75 -16.63 6.01 18.50
N PRO A 76 -17.75 6.14 19.23
CA PRO A 76 -19.04 5.69 18.76
C PRO A 76 -19.45 6.34 17.43
N GLY A 77 -19.80 5.53 16.44
CA GLY A 77 -20.23 6.02 15.11
C GLY A 77 -19.11 6.39 14.16
N ALA A 78 -17.83 6.27 14.57
CA ALA A 78 -16.72 6.49 13.65
C ALA A 78 -16.66 5.40 12.57
N ALA A 79 -16.62 5.83 11.29
CA ALA A 79 -16.61 4.93 10.14
C ALA A 79 -15.24 4.29 9.92
N ASP A 80 -14.21 5.12 9.95
CA ASP A 80 -12.81 4.70 9.70
C ASP A 80 -11.96 5.06 10.93
N HIS A 81 -11.51 4.04 11.68
CA HIS A 81 -10.67 4.31 12.85
C HIS A 81 -9.74 3.16 13.22
N ILE A 82 -8.63 3.52 13.85
CA ILE A 82 -7.69 2.59 14.48
C ILE A 82 -7.72 2.84 15.98
N THR A 83 -8.04 1.82 16.77
CA THR A 83 -7.97 1.91 18.22
C THR A 83 -6.67 1.30 18.72
N VAL A 84 -5.86 2.08 19.45
CA VAL A 84 -4.50 1.69 19.92
C VAL A 84 -4.41 1.81 21.44
N PRO A 85 -4.94 0.85 22.19
CA PRO A 85 -4.93 0.91 23.65
C PRO A 85 -3.50 0.86 24.21
N GLY A 86 -3.25 1.61 25.26
CA GLY A 86 -2.00 1.56 26.02
C GLY A 86 -0.82 2.35 25.43
N LEU A 87 -0.97 2.96 24.26
CA LEU A 87 0.04 3.89 23.71
C LEU A 87 -0.29 5.33 24.14
N THR A 88 0.76 6.11 24.40
CA THR A 88 0.61 7.57 24.58
C THR A 88 0.40 8.26 23.24
N ASP A 89 -0.22 9.45 23.25
CA ASP A 89 -0.41 10.26 22.03
C ASP A 89 0.91 10.51 21.28
N ALA A 90 2.00 10.74 22.03
CA ALA A 90 3.32 10.95 21.46
C ALA A 90 3.83 9.69 20.71
N GLN A 91 3.64 8.50 21.28
CA GLN A 91 4.04 7.24 20.65
C GLN A 91 3.19 6.96 19.39
N VAL A 92 1.89 7.21 19.45
CA VAL A 92 1.00 7.05 18.28
C VAL A 92 1.42 8.00 17.17
N LEU A 93 1.60 9.27 17.50
CA LEU A 93 1.99 10.28 16.52
C LEU A 93 3.35 9.97 15.90
N ASP A 94 4.35 9.60 16.71
CA ASP A 94 5.69 9.27 16.25
C ASP A 94 5.68 8.11 15.25
N ARG A 95 5.03 6.99 15.59
CA ARG A 95 4.93 5.83 14.70
C ARG A 95 4.21 6.17 13.37
N ALA A 96 3.09 6.89 13.45
CA ALA A 96 2.37 7.32 12.26
C ALA A 96 3.23 8.25 11.39
N MET A 97 3.88 9.27 11.97
CA MET A 97 4.75 10.20 11.25
C MET A 97 5.92 9.50 10.56
N VAL A 98 6.52 8.48 11.19
CA VAL A 98 7.58 7.68 10.55
C VAL A 98 7.06 7.00 9.29
N LEU A 99 5.87 6.39 9.32
CA LEU A 99 5.26 5.79 8.14
C LEU A 99 5.03 6.83 7.03
N PHE A 100 4.39 7.96 7.35
CA PHE A 100 4.12 9.01 6.37
C PHE A 100 5.40 9.60 5.77
N SER A 101 6.46 9.77 6.58
CA SER A 101 7.76 10.21 6.09
C SER A 101 8.37 9.18 5.14
N ARG A 102 8.32 7.90 5.50
CA ARG A 102 8.82 6.81 4.66
C ARG A 102 8.10 6.77 3.31
N CYS A 103 6.78 6.90 3.29
CA CYS A 103 6.02 6.94 2.04
C CYS A 103 6.46 8.10 1.14
N ARG A 104 6.62 9.30 1.70
CA ARG A 104 7.10 10.48 0.94
C ARG A 104 8.52 10.31 0.41
N GLU A 105 9.43 9.78 1.22
CA GLU A 105 10.81 9.51 0.81
C GLU A 105 10.88 8.49 -0.34
N GLN A 106 10.04 7.47 -0.29
CA GLN A 106 9.96 6.46 -1.34
C GLN A 106 9.37 7.04 -2.65
N GLU A 107 8.30 7.83 -2.55
CA GLU A 107 7.74 8.54 -3.69
C GLU A 107 8.80 9.43 -4.35
N GLN A 108 9.48 10.26 -3.57
CA GLN A 108 10.53 11.13 -4.07
C GLN A 108 11.66 10.33 -4.74
N ARG A 109 12.08 9.19 -4.16
CA ARG A 109 13.10 8.32 -4.74
C ARG A 109 12.68 7.77 -6.11
N LEU A 110 11.43 7.32 -6.25
CA LEU A 110 10.90 6.83 -7.51
C LEU A 110 10.81 7.95 -8.56
N ASP A 111 10.32 9.13 -8.16
CA ASP A 111 10.27 10.29 -9.03
C ASP A 111 11.66 10.71 -9.55
N GLU A 112 12.66 10.72 -8.68
CA GLU A 112 14.04 11.01 -9.06
C GLU A 112 14.59 9.99 -10.05
N LEU A 113 14.33 8.69 -9.85
CA LEU A 113 14.72 7.62 -10.75
C LEU A 113 14.09 7.81 -12.15
N VAL A 114 12.77 8.06 -12.19
CA VAL A 114 12.05 8.30 -13.45
C VAL A 114 12.58 9.55 -14.16
N PHE A 115 12.80 10.64 -13.42
CA PHE A 115 13.32 11.89 -13.96
C PHE A 115 14.74 11.73 -14.55
N GLN A 116 15.56 10.89 -13.94
CA GLN A 116 16.91 10.57 -14.41
C GLN A 116 16.93 9.59 -15.59
N GLY A 117 15.77 9.10 -16.03
CA GLY A 117 15.67 8.12 -17.12
C GLY A 117 16.11 6.73 -16.70
N ALA A 118 15.76 6.31 -15.49
CA ALA A 118 16.06 4.98 -15.00
C ALA A 118 15.55 3.88 -15.93
N THR A 119 16.31 2.79 -16.01
CA THR A 119 15.89 1.59 -16.72
C THR A 119 14.79 0.85 -15.96
N LEU A 120 14.02 -0.01 -16.66
CA LEU A 120 13.05 -0.88 -16.02
C LEU A 120 13.68 -1.74 -14.90
N GLN A 121 14.93 -2.19 -15.10
CA GLN A 121 15.67 -2.93 -14.07
C GLN A 121 15.84 -2.11 -12.78
N GLN A 122 16.25 -0.85 -12.91
CA GLN A 122 16.42 0.04 -11.75
C GLN A 122 15.11 0.34 -11.06
N LEU A 123 14.01 0.44 -11.80
CA LEU A 123 12.67 0.59 -11.23
C LEU A 123 12.20 -0.68 -10.50
N CYS A 124 12.49 -1.87 -11.07
CA CYS A 124 12.22 -3.14 -10.39
C CYS A 124 12.97 -3.28 -9.06
N GLU A 125 14.26 -2.92 -9.03
CA GLU A 125 15.04 -2.95 -7.79
C GLU A 125 14.48 -1.98 -6.75
N ALA A 126 14.14 -0.76 -7.15
CA ALA A 126 13.54 0.23 -6.26
C ALA A 126 12.16 -0.21 -5.75
N GLY A 127 11.36 -0.85 -6.61
CA GLY A 127 10.07 -1.42 -6.24
C GLY A 127 10.22 -2.57 -5.24
N ALA A 128 11.20 -3.43 -5.44
CA ALA A 128 11.48 -4.53 -4.52
C ALA A 128 11.94 -4.04 -3.14
N ASP A 129 12.80 -3.02 -3.10
CA ASP A 129 13.20 -2.35 -1.85
C ASP A 129 12.01 -1.73 -1.11
N LEU A 130 11.07 -1.15 -1.87
CA LEU A 130 9.87 -0.51 -1.32
C LEU A 130 8.88 -1.51 -0.73
N LEU A 131 8.62 -2.58 -1.48
CA LEU A 131 7.61 -3.59 -1.14
C LEU A 131 8.16 -4.68 -0.20
N ASP A 132 9.48 -4.68 0.04
CA ASP A 132 10.19 -5.78 0.72
C ASP A 132 9.80 -7.14 0.12
N ASN A 133 9.70 -7.16 -1.22
CA ASN A 133 9.21 -8.31 -1.97
C ASN A 133 9.79 -8.30 -3.39
N PRO A 134 10.09 -9.47 -3.98
CA PRO A 134 10.54 -9.53 -5.36
C PRO A 134 9.53 -8.91 -6.34
N VAL A 135 10.05 -8.14 -7.29
CA VAL A 135 9.26 -7.49 -8.33
C VAL A 135 9.77 -7.94 -9.70
N TYR A 136 8.88 -8.19 -10.63
CA TYR A 136 9.20 -8.34 -12.04
C TYR A 136 8.18 -7.63 -12.92
N ILE A 137 8.62 -7.20 -14.09
CA ILE A 137 7.80 -6.58 -15.13
C ILE A 137 7.85 -7.49 -16.35
N HIS A 138 6.71 -7.84 -16.89
CA HIS A 138 6.59 -8.61 -18.12
C HIS A 138 5.75 -7.85 -19.16
N ASP A 139 5.91 -8.23 -20.43
CA ASP A 139 5.06 -7.75 -21.51
C ASP A 139 3.78 -8.61 -21.65
N ASP A 140 2.93 -8.27 -22.65
CA ASP A 140 1.68 -8.97 -22.96
C ASP A 140 1.90 -10.43 -23.39
N TRP A 141 3.12 -10.81 -23.71
CA TRP A 141 3.54 -12.16 -24.06
C TRP A 141 4.16 -12.92 -22.91
N PHE A 142 4.08 -12.36 -21.68
CA PHE A 142 4.68 -12.92 -20.47
C PHE A 142 6.21 -13.06 -20.54
N MET A 143 6.87 -12.28 -21.42
CA MET A 143 8.33 -12.15 -21.43
C MET A 143 8.76 -11.19 -20.34
N VAL A 144 9.72 -11.59 -19.51
CA VAL A 144 10.23 -10.76 -18.42
C VAL A 144 11.12 -9.66 -19.01
N LEU A 145 10.71 -8.41 -18.84
CA LEU A 145 11.42 -7.22 -19.27
C LEU A 145 12.43 -6.74 -18.22
N ALA A 146 12.10 -6.92 -16.95
CA ALA A 146 12.97 -6.62 -15.82
C ALA A 146 12.55 -7.44 -14.60
N GLN A 147 13.50 -7.70 -13.69
CA GLN A 147 13.28 -8.47 -12.48
C GLN A 147 14.25 -8.01 -11.39
N SER A 148 13.77 -7.84 -10.15
CA SER A 148 14.63 -7.49 -9.03
C SER A 148 15.62 -8.59 -8.70
N SER A 149 16.78 -8.20 -8.17
CA SER A 149 17.84 -9.12 -7.74
C SER A 149 17.58 -9.75 -6.36
N GLN A 150 16.63 -9.22 -5.61
CA GLN A 150 16.21 -9.78 -4.34
C GLN A 150 15.54 -11.14 -4.60
N VAL A 151 16.29 -12.19 -4.38
CA VAL A 151 15.82 -13.58 -4.47
C VAL A 151 15.90 -14.14 -3.07
N ASP A 152 14.82 -14.08 -2.31
CA ASP A 152 14.74 -14.80 -1.05
C ASP A 152 14.55 -16.30 -1.31
N ASP A 153 15.17 -17.15 -0.49
CA ASP A 153 15.07 -18.61 -0.57
C ASP A 153 13.62 -19.13 -0.40
N VAL A 154 12.69 -18.26 -0.06
CA VAL A 154 11.26 -18.54 0.15
C VAL A 154 10.44 -18.42 -1.14
N LEU A 155 11.06 -17.98 -2.24
CA LEU A 155 10.34 -17.76 -3.50
C LEU A 155 9.76 -19.06 -4.06
N THR A 156 8.56 -18.93 -4.59
CA THR A 156 7.89 -20.06 -5.23
C THR A 156 8.75 -20.64 -6.36
N PRO A 157 8.67 -21.95 -6.63
CA PRO A 157 9.38 -22.55 -7.75
C PRO A 157 9.14 -21.83 -9.08
N GLU A 158 7.96 -21.23 -9.24
CA GLU A 158 7.55 -20.46 -10.41
C GLU A 158 8.39 -19.21 -10.62
N TYR A 159 8.65 -18.45 -9.54
CA TYR A 159 9.52 -17.28 -9.63
C TYR A 159 10.95 -17.67 -10.03
N THR A 160 11.48 -18.71 -9.44
CA THR A 160 12.80 -19.24 -9.80
C THR A 160 12.85 -19.67 -11.26
N MET A 161 11.81 -20.37 -11.76
CA MET A 161 11.72 -20.77 -13.16
C MET A 161 11.60 -19.56 -14.10
N THR A 162 10.84 -18.55 -13.73
CA THR A 162 10.69 -17.29 -14.47
C THR A 162 12.03 -16.59 -14.58
N SER A 163 12.73 -16.45 -13.45
CA SER A 163 14.05 -15.86 -13.36
C SER A 163 15.09 -16.53 -14.29
N GLN A 164 15.08 -17.86 -14.33
CA GLN A 164 16.02 -18.64 -15.12
C GLN A 164 15.72 -18.63 -16.63
N ARG A 165 14.46 -18.50 -17.01
CA ARG A 165 13.98 -18.66 -18.40
C ARG A 165 13.69 -17.34 -19.12
N GLY A 166 13.50 -16.23 -18.38
CA GLY A 166 13.14 -14.93 -18.93
C GLY A 166 11.67 -14.83 -19.41
N PHE A 167 10.82 -15.81 -19.04
CA PHE A 167 9.37 -15.80 -19.33
C PHE A 167 8.63 -16.62 -18.25
N LEU A 168 7.34 -16.32 -18.07
CA LEU A 168 6.51 -17.07 -17.15
C LEU A 168 6.34 -18.52 -17.63
N PRO A 169 6.39 -19.50 -16.73
CA PRO A 169 6.11 -20.89 -17.06
C PRO A 169 4.71 -21.04 -17.69
N ARG A 170 4.60 -21.88 -18.73
CA ARG A 170 3.36 -22.08 -19.48
C ARG A 170 2.16 -22.44 -18.58
N VAL A 171 2.39 -23.24 -17.55
CA VAL A 171 1.35 -23.62 -16.58
C VAL A 171 0.74 -22.41 -15.87
N ILE A 172 1.56 -21.39 -15.57
CA ILE A 172 1.08 -20.13 -14.99
C ILE A 172 0.32 -19.33 -16.03
N VAL A 173 0.87 -19.20 -17.24
CA VAL A 173 0.21 -18.47 -18.34
C VAL A 173 -1.15 -19.08 -18.67
N ASP A 174 -1.22 -20.42 -18.74
CA ASP A 174 -2.49 -21.11 -19.02
C ASP A 174 -3.51 -20.84 -17.88
N ASP A 175 -3.09 -20.82 -16.62
CA ASP A 175 -3.96 -20.49 -15.48
C ASP A 175 -4.44 -19.03 -15.55
N LEU A 176 -3.53 -18.07 -15.82
CA LEU A 176 -3.84 -16.63 -15.89
C LEU A 176 -4.78 -16.29 -17.05
N GLN A 177 -4.62 -16.93 -18.21
CA GLN A 177 -5.44 -16.65 -19.40
C GLN A 177 -6.93 -17.00 -19.23
N PHE A 178 -7.26 -17.85 -18.26
CA PHE A 178 -8.63 -18.27 -17.97
C PHE A 178 -9.15 -17.73 -16.63
N ASP A 179 -8.33 -17.00 -15.90
CA ASP A 179 -8.71 -16.40 -14.62
C ASP A 179 -9.40 -15.05 -14.87
N SER A 180 -10.69 -14.94 -14.47
CA SER A 180 -11.49 -13.72 -14.68
C SER A 180 -10.93 -12.52 -13.92
N ASP A 181 -10.42 -12.73 -12.71
CA ASP A 181 -9.90 -11.67 -11.85
C ASP A 181 -8.58 -11.14 -12.41
N TYR A 182 -7.75 -12.04 -12.96
CA TYR A 182 -6.54 -11.61 -13.65
C TYR A 182 -6.88 -10.85 -14.95
N LEU A 183 -7.85 -11.31 -15.73
CA LEU A 183 -8.25 -10.62 -16.97
C LEU A 183 -8.82 -9.22 -16.70
N GLU A 184 -9.42 -8.99 -15.54
CA GLU A 184 -9.88 -7.65 -15.13
C GLU A 184 -8.71 -6.67 -14.97
N THR A 185 -7.51 -7.15 -14.63
CA THR A 185 -6.31 -6.29 -14.52
C THR A 185 -5.96 -5.57 -15.82
N TYR A 186 -6.31 -6.14 -16.99
CA TYR A 186 -6.08 -5.48 -18.29
C TYR A 186 -6.99 -4.26 -18.55
N THR A 187 -8.08 -4.14 -17.82
CA THR A 187 -9.06 -3.06 -17.99
C THR A 187 -8.99 -2.02 -16.87
N THR A 188 -8.24 -2.30 -15.81
CA THR A 188 -8.05 -1.41 -14.68
C THR A 188 -6.67 -0.74 -14.75
N HIS A 189 -6.58 0.50 -14.25
CA HIS A 189 -5.33 1.24 -14.16
C HIS A 189 -4.80 1.31 -12.71
N ASP A 190 -5.47 0.64 -11.79
CA ASP A 190 -5.12 0.59 -10.38
C ASP A 190 -4.43 -0.73 -10.03
N VAL A 191 -3.71 -0.73 -8.90
CA VAL A 191 -3.11 -1.94 -8.35
C VAL A 191 -4.20 -2.94 -7.96
N GLN A 192 -4.09 -4.16 -8.45
CA GLN A 192 -5.00 -5.25 -8.14
C GLN A 192 -4.30 -6.29 -7.26
N LEU A 193 -4.99 -6.78 -6.24
CA LEU A 193 -4.58 -7.97 -5.51
C LEU A 193 -5.21 -9.19 -6.17
N TRP A 194 -4.38 -9.98 -6.83
CA TRP A 194 -4.84 -11.24 -7.40
C TRP A 194 -4.56 -12.40 -6.45
N HIS A 195 -5.61 -13.10 -6.05
CA HIS A 195 -5.52 -14.26 -5.19
C HIS A 195 -5.54 -15.54 -6.04
N ASN A 196 -4.41 -16.25 -6.10
CA ASN A 196 -4.35 -17.53 -6.80
C ASN A 196 -4.79 -18.67 -5.85
N PRO A 197 -6.00 -19.24 -6.04
CA PRO A 197 -6.53 -20.27 -5.17
C PRO A 197 -5.75 -21.60 -5.24
N SER A 198 -4.97 -21.81 -6.29
CA SER A 198 -4.15 -23.01 -6.46
C SER A 198 -2.76 -22.92 -5.79
N LYS A 199 -2.41 -21.73 -5.27
CA LYS A 199 -1.11 -21.44 -4.66
C LYS A 199 -1.29 -20.74 -3.33
N ALA A 200 -0.40 -21.05 -2.38
CA ALA A 200 -0.47 -20.53 -1.02
C ALA A 200 -0.03 -19.05 -0.87
N ALA A 201 0.19 -18.34 -1.97
CA ALA A 201 0.68 -16.95 -1.96
C ALA A 201 -0.20 -16.05 -2.80
N ASP A 202 -0.56 -14.89 -2.23
CA ASP A 202 -1.21 -13.80 -2.93
C ASP A 202 -0.20 -13.02 -3.76
N CYS A 203 -0.57 -12.61 -4.96
CA CYS A 203 0.27 -11.78 -5.83
C CYS A 203 -0.39 -10.42 -6.06
N LEU A 204 0.41 -9.35 -6.06
CA LEU A 204 0.00 -8.00 -6.45
C LEU A 204 0.34 -7.76 -7.92
N TYR A 205 -0.63 -7.29 -8.67
CA TYR A 205 -0.50 -6.89 -10.08
C TYR A 205 -0.89 -5.45 -10.33
#